data_086aebb07933f3eff49450fa4c53b879
#
_entry.id   086aebb07933f3eff49450fa4c53b879
#
_cell.length_a   1.000
_cell.length_b   1.000
_cell.length_c   1.000
_cell.angle_alpha   90.00
_cell.angle_beta   90.00
_cell.angle_gamma   90.00
#
_symmetry.space_group_name_H-M   'P 1'
#
loop_
_entity.id
_entity.type
_entity.pdbx_description
1 polymer ?
#
loop_
_entity_poly.entity_id
_entity_poly.type
_entity_poly.pdbx_seq_one_letter_code
_entity_poly.pdbx_strand_id
1 'polypeptide(L)'
;MKLDESSSKPLFLQISELIEDMILEGELKEEEQVFSTNQLAQTYNINPATARKGFSVLSDENILYKKRGVGMFVSRGALDIIREKRRQEFLSEFVMKFMAEAEKLGIKKPELIEMIRNYGGEKRWEKLLK
;
A
#
# COMPACT_ATOMS: atom_id res chain seq x y z
N MET A 1 3.65 6.12 5.33
CA MET A 1 4.25 4.78 5.35
C MET A 1 5.75 4.88 5.59
N LYS A 2 6.30 4.06 6.44
CA LYS A 2 7.74 4.02 6.68
C LYS A 2 8.33 2.77 6.07
N LEU A 3 9.54 2.89 5.56
CA LEU A 3 10.30 1.74 5.07
C LEU A 3 10.93 1.03 6.25
N ASP A 4 10.82 -0.29 6.29
CA ASP A 4 11.28 -1.12 7.39
C ASP A 4 12.22 -2.22 6.89
N GLU A 5 13.52 -2.04 7.12
CA GLU A 5 14.53 -3.01 6.71
C GLU A 5 14.45 -4.32 7.50
N SER A 6 13.86 -4.28 8.69
CA SER A 6 13.72 -5.47 9.53
C SER A 6 12.52 -6.34 9.13
N SER A 7 11.64 -5.84 8.27
CA SER A 7 10.48 -6.58 7.78
C SER A 7 10.91 -7.74 6.87
N SER A 8 10.12 -8.81 6.88
CA SER A 8 10.32 -9.94 5.95
C SER A 8 10.06 -9.54 4.50
N LYS A 9 9.33 -8.45 4.27
CA LYS A 9 9.07 -7.96 2.91
C LYS A 9 10.30 -7.21 2.38
N PRO A 10 10.80 -7.59 1.19
CA PRO A 10 11.95 -6.91 0.61
C PRO A 10 11.73 -5.41 0.47
N LEU A 11 12.79 -4.62 0.66
CA LEU A 11 12.70 -3.17 0.65
C LEU A 11 12.18 -2.62 -0.67
N PHE A 12 12.55 -3.21 -1.81
CA PHE A 12 12.07 -2.74 -3.11
C PHE A 12 10.54 -2.91 -3.25
N LEU A 13 9.95 -3.93 -2.64
CA LEU A 13 8.49 -4.10 -2.64
C LEU A 13 7.82 -3.07 -1.72
N GLN A 14 8.45 -2.73 -0.60
CA GLN A 14 7.94 -1.67 0.26
C GLN A 14 7.94 -0.33 -0.46
N ILE A 15 8.93 -0.08 -1.30
CA ILE A 15 8.99 1.14 -2.13
C ILE A 15 7.84 1.15 -3.12
N SER A 16 7.57 0.02 -3.77
CA SER A 16 6.43 -0.09 -4.69
C SER A 16 5.11 0.20 -3.96
N GLU A 17 4.94 -0.36 -2.77
CA GLU A 17 3.74 -0.13 -1.98
C GLU A 17 3.61 1.32 -1.50
N LEU A 18 4.73 1.96 -1.18
CA LEU A 18 4.74 3.36 -0.80
C LEU A 18 4.16 4.23 -1.91
N ILE A 19 4.60 3.99 -3.14
CA ILE A 19 4.11 4.74 -4.30
C ILE A 19 2.64 4.41 -4.57
N GLU A 20 2.26 3.13 -4.47
CA GLU A 20 0.86 2.73 -4.60
C GLU A 20 -0.03 3.43 -3.59
N ASP A 21 0.41 3.50 -2.33
CA ASP A 21 -0.33 4.18 -1.27
C ASP A 21 -0.52 5.66 -1.60
N MET A 22 0.50 6.32 -2.13
CA MET A 22 0.40 7.72 -2.54
C MET A 22 -0.63 7.91 -3.64
N ILE A 23 -0.72 6.97 -4.57
CA ILE A 23 -1.73 7.00 -5.65
C ILE A 23 -3.12 6.73 -5.09
N LEU A 24 -3.26 5.74 -4.21
CA LEU A 24 -4.53 5.42 -3.57
C LEU A 24 -5.07 6.57 -2.73
N GLU A 25 -4.19 7.28 -2.05
CA GLU A 25 -4.54 8.40 -1.17
C GLU A 25 -4.72 9.73 -1.93
N GLY A 26 -4.42 9.75 -3.22
CA GLY A 26 -4.59 10.94 -4.05
C GLY A 26 -3.44 11.92 -4.02
N GLU A 27 -2.33 11.59 -3.38
CA GLU A 27 -1.13 12.43 -3.36
C GLU A 27 -0.44 12.45 -4.73
N LEU A 28 -0.49 11.31 -5.45
CA LEU A 28 -0.04 11.21 -6.83
C LEU A 28 -1.23 10.85 -7.69
N LYS A 29 -1.51 11.67 -8.68
CA LYS A 29 -2.64 11.44 -9.59
C LYS A 29 -2.18 10.85 -10.90
N GLU A 30 -3.11 10.23 -11.61
CA GLU A 30 -2.83 9.68 -12.94
C GLU A 30 -2.31 10.78 -13.86
N GLU A 31 -1.32 10.43 -14.68
CA GLU A 31 -0.62 11.31 -15.60
C GLU A 31 0.34 12.31 -14.93
N GLU A 32 0.43 12.34 -13.61
CA GLU A 32 1.42 13.17 -12.92
C GLU A 32 2.80 12.52 -12.92
N GLN A 33 3.82 13.34 -12.94
CA GLN A 33 5.20 12.90 -12.84
C GLN A 33 5.52 12.49 -11.41
N VAL A 34 6.15 11.33 -11.26
CA VAL A 34 6.61 10.82 -9.98
C VAL A 34 8.00 11.39 -9.69
N PHE A 35 8.34 11.58 -8.42
CA PHE A 35 9.70 11.93 -8.04
C PHE A 35 10.68 10.89 -8.59
N SER A 36 11.93 11.28 -8.82
CA SER A 36 12.94 10.39 -9.41
C SER A 36 13.39 9.32 -8.42
N THR A 37 13.95 8.23 -8.96
CA THR A 37 14.54 7.18 -8.12
C THR A 37 15.65 7.72 -7.23
N ASN A 38 16.43 8.71 -7.75
CA ASN A 38 17.49 9.33 -6.97
C ASN A 38 16.94 10.18 -5.82
N GLN A 39 15.86 10.92 -6.07
CA GLN A 39 15.18 11.69 -5.02
C GLN A 39 14.65 10.78 -3.91
N LEU A 40 14.02 9.68 -4.30
CA LEU A 40 13.53 8.70 -3.33
C LEU A 40 14.67 8.10 -2.52
N ALA A 41 15.75 7.70 -3.19
CA ALA A 41 16.91 7.10 -2.55
C ALA A 41 17.53 8.06 -1.52
N GLN A 42 17.63 9.35 -1.85
CA GLN A 42 18.14 10.37 -0.92
C GLN A 42 17.20 10.60 0.25
N THR A 43 15.90 10.72 -0.01
CA THR A 43 14.91 11.01 1.02
C THR A 43 14.86 9.90 2.07
N TYR A 44 14.92 8.66 1.65
CA TYR A 44 14.81 7.50 2.56
C TYR A 44 16.15 6.86 2.89
N ASN A 45 17.24 7.45 2.41
CA ASN A 45 18.60 6.97 2.66
C ASN A 45 18.76 5.48 2.30
N ILE A 46 18.39 5.14 1.08
CA ILE A 46 18.46 3.77 0.57
C ILE A 46 19.31 3.70 -0.69
N ASN A 47 19.69 2.48 -1.06
CA ASN A 47 20.46 2.22 -2.26
C ASN A 47 19.64 2.63 -3.50
N PRO A 48 20.18 3.47 -4.40
CA PRO A 48 19.50 3.83 -5.64
C PRO A 48 19.07 2.63 -6.50
N ALA A 49 19.83 1.55 -6.50
CA ALA A 49 19.47 0.34 -7.23
C ALA A 49 18.20 -0.29 -6.68
N THR A 50 18.02 -0.26 -5.34
CA THR A 50 16.81 -0.75 -4.68
C THR A 50 15.60 0.11 -5.06
N ALA A 51 15.78 1.42 -5.12
CA ALA A 51 14.73 2.34 -5.55
C ALA A 51 14.32 2.05 -7.00
N ARG A 52 15.31 1.87 -7.90
CA ARG A 52 15.04 1.54 -9.30
C ARG A 52 14.27 0.24 -9.44
N LYS A 53 14.61 -0.77 -8.62
CA LYS A 53 13.93 -2.05 -8.64
C LYS A 53 12.46 -1.91 -8.23
N GLY A 54 12.19 -1.08 -7.23
CA GLY A 54 10.81 -0.80 -6.82
C GLY A 54 10.00 -0.13 -7.92
N PHE A 55 10.59 0.84 -8.60
CA PHE A 55 9.95 1.51 -9.74
C PHE A 55 9.72 0.54 -10.89
N SER A 56 10.67 -0.37 -11.12
CA SER A 56 10.57 -1.37 -12.19
C SER A 56 9.38 -2.30 -11.98
N VAL A 57 9.12 -2.70 -10.74
CA VAL A 57 7.93 -3.51 -10.41
C VAL A 57 6.66 -2.80 -10.86
N LEU A 58 6.55 -1.51 -10.55
CA LEU A 58 5.37 -0.72 -10.90
C LEU A 58 5.25 -0.51 -12.40
N SER A 59 6.38 -0.35 -13.09
CA SER A 59 6.41 -0.25 -14.54
C SER A 59 5.94 -1.54 -15.20
N ASP A 60 6.40 -2.68 -14.70
CA ASP A 60 5.99 -4.00 -15.21
C ASP A 60 4.50 -4.25 -15.00
N GLU A 61 3.92 -3.67 -13.97
CA GLU A 61 2.49 -3.80 -13.67
C GLU A 61 1.64 -2.72 -14.35
N ASN A 62 2.25 -1.88 -15.18
CA ASN A 62 1.58 -0.79 -15.90
C ASN A 62 0.99 0.28 -14.97
N ILE A 63 1.53 0.41 -13.77
CA ILE A 63 1.16 1.45 -12.81
C ILE A 63 1.93 2.72 -13.09
N LEU A 64 3.21 2.59 -13.46
CA LEU A 64 4.04 3.70 -13.91
C LEU A 64 4.46 3.49 -15.37
N TYR A 65 4.76 4.57 -16.07
CA TYR A 65 5.36 4.50 -17.39
C TYR A 65 6.45 5.54 -17.53
N LYS A 66 7.40 5.27 -18.40
CA LYS A 66 8.56 6.15 -18.62
C LYS A 66 8.34 7.03 -19.83
N LYS A 67 8.57 8.34 -19.65
CA LYS A 67 8.73 9.25 -20.77
C LYS A 67 10.22 9.51 -20.95
N ARG A 68 10.76 9.05 -22.06
CA ARG A 68 12.18 9.11 -22.34
C ARG A 68 12.70 10.54 -22.23
N GLY A 69 13.75 10.74 -21.44
CA GLY A 69 14.35 12.05 -21.23
C GLY A 69 13.59 12.96 -20.27
N VAL A 70 12.43 12.53 -19.76
CA VAL A 70 11.61 13.35 -18.87
C VAL A 70 11.50 12.74 -17.48
N GLY A 71 11.16 11.46 -17.40
CA GLY A 71 11.02 10.76 -16.12
C GLY A 71 9.89 9.75 -16.12
N MET A 72 9.47 9.36 -14.92
CA MET A 72 8.41 8.37 -14.72
C MET A 72 7.11 9.08 -14.36
N PHE A 73 6.02 8.55 -14.88
CA PHE A 73 4.69 9.11 -14.72
C PHE A 73 3.71 8.04 -14.26
N VAL A 74 2.67 8.45 -13.55
CA VAL A 74 1.58 7.55 -13.15
C VAL A 74 0.72 7.27 -14.37
N SER A 75 0.51 6.00 -14.68
CA SER A 75 -0.26 5.60 -15.85
C SER A 75 -1.75 5.94 -15.70
N ARG A 76 -2.39 6.21 -16.82
CA ARG A 76 -3.85 6.28 -16.86
C ARG A 76 -4.40 4.89 -16.51
N GLY A 77 -5.34 4.84 -15.58
CA GLY A 77 -5.89 3.58 -15.09
C GLY A 77 -5.11 2.96 -13.95
N ALA A 78 -4.03 3.58 -13.47
CA ALA A 78 -3.20 3.07 -12.39
C ALA A 78 -4.03 2.80 -11.13
N LEU A 79 -4.96 3.69 -10.80
CA LEU A 79 -5.78 3.56 -9.60
C LEU A 79 -6.60 2.26 -9.62
N ASP A 80 -7.21 1.94 -10.76
CA ASP A 80 -7.99 0.71 -10.89
C ASP A 80 -7.12 -0.54 -10.83
N ILE A 81 -5.92 -0.48 -11.44
CA ILE A 81 -4.96 -1.59 -11.40
C ILE A 81 -4.55 -1.87 -9.94
N ILE A 82 -4.21 -0.82 -9.21
CA ILE A 82 -3.78 -0.94 -7.81
C ILE A 82 -4.92 -1.49 -6.95
N ARG A 83 -6.13 -0.95 -7.12
CA ARG A 83 -7.29 -1.38 -6.34
C ARG A 83 -7.60 -2.86 -6.55
N GLU A 84 -7.57 -3.33 -7.79
CA GLU A 84 -7.82 -4.74 -8.08
C GLU A 84 -6.76 -5.64 -7.45
N LYS A 85 -5.49 -5.28 -7.59
CA LYS A 85 -4.37 -5.99 -6.98
C LYS A 85 -4.52 -6.05 -5.46
N ARG A 86 -4.80 -4.91 -4.83
CA ARG A 86 -4.90 -4.79 -3.38
C ARG A 86 -6.13 -5.47 -2.80
N ARG A 87 -7.21 -5.59 -3.57
CA ARG A 87 -8.41 -6.32 -3.12
C ARG A 87 -8.12 -7.79 -2.88
N GLN A 88 -7.34 -8.41 -3.75
CA GLN A 88 -6.97 -9.81 -3.58
C GLN A 88 -6.06 -9.99 -2.38
N GLU A 89 -5.09 -9.10 -2.22
CA GLU A 89 -4.20 -9.10 -1.06
C GLU A 89 -4.98 -8.85 0.24
N PHE A 90 -6.00 -8.01 0.17
CA PHE A 90 -6.83 -7.68 1.32
C PHE A 90 -7.51 -8.91 1.89
N LEU A 91 -8.06 -9.76 1.05
CA LEU A 91 -8.69 -10.99 1.52
C LEU A 91 -7.68 -11.90 2.22
N SER A 92 -6.55 -12.17 1.56
CA SER A 92 -5.56 -13.13 2.08
C SER A 92 -4.75 -12.58 3.25
N GLU A 93 -4.37 -11.30 3.21
CA GLU A 93 -3.49 -10.71 4.22
C GLU A 93 -4.22 -10.16 5.44
N PHE A 94 -5.43 -9.64 5.24
CA PHE A 94 -6.14 -8.98 6.34
C PHE A 94 -7.37 -9.74 6.80
N VAL A 95 -8.27 -10.09 5.88
CA VAL A 95 -9.52 -10.73 6.26
C VAL A 95 -9.30 -12.11 6.87
N MET A 96 -8.48 -12.93 6.23
CA MET A 96 -8.20 -14.27 6.74
C MET A 96 -7.48 -14.24 8.08
N LYS A 97 -6.51 -13.33 8.23
CA LYS A 97 -5.80 -13.16 9.50
C LYS A 97 -6.72 -12.62 10.60
N PHE A 98 -7.58 -11.70 10.24
CA PHE A 98 -8.59 -11.14 11.14
C PHE A 98 -9.50 -12.23 11.64
N MET A 99 -10.00 -13.09 10.77
CA MET A 99 -10.88 -14.19 11.16
C MET A 99 -10.15 -15.23 12.02
N ALA A 100 -8.92 -15.55 11.68
CA ALA A 100 -8.13 -16.51 12.46
C ALA A 100 -7.84 -16.00 13.87
N GLU A 101 -7.52 -14.73 13.99
CA GLU A 101 -7.25 -14.11 15.29
C GLU A 101 -8.52 -14.05 16.15
N ALA A 102 -9.64 -13.69 15.53
CA ALA A 102 -10.93 -13.69 16.22
C ALA A 102 -11.27 -15.06 16.79
N GLU A 103 -11.01 -16.12 16.03
CA GLU A 103 -11.24 -17.49 16.46
C GLU A 103 -10.39 -17.83 17.70
N LYS A 104 -9.12 -17.44 17.70
CA LYS A 104 -8.24 -17.63 18.86
C LYS A 104 -8.74 -16.93 20.09
N LEU A 105 -9.33 -15.77 19.93
CA LEU A 105 -9.83 -14.95 21.04
C LEU A 105 -11.26 -15.30 21.45
N GLY A 106 -11.87 -16.27 20.78
CA GLY A 106 -13.25 -16.65 21.08
C GLY A 106 -14.29 -15.63 20.66
N ILE A 107 -13.91 -14.70 19.78
CA ILE A 107 -14.84 -13.69 19.28
C ILE A 107 -15.65 -14.29 18.14
N LYS A 108 -16.97 -14.26 18.29
CA LYS A 108 -17.88 -14.86 17.31
C LYS A 108 -18.31 -13.85 16.24
N LYS A 109 -18.79 -14.36 15.11
CA LYS A 109 -19.18 -13.52 13.97
C LYS A 109 -20.14 -12.39 14.34
N PRO A 110 -21.20 -12.60 15.14
CA PRO A 110 -22.07 -11.49 15.51
C PRO A 110 -21.35 -10.34 16.20
N GLU A 111 -20.37 -10.65 17.05
CA GLU A 111 -19.54 -9.64 17.71
C GLU A 111 -18.69 -8.88 16.70
N LEU A 112 -18.10 -9.61 15.74
CA LEU A 112 -17.29 -9.00 14.71
C LEU A 112 -18.13 -8.05 13.84
N ILE A 113 -19.33 -8.47 13.50
CA ILE A 113 -20.26 -7.65 12.72
C ILE A 113 -20.58 -6.35 13.45
N GLU A 114 -20.82 -6.43 14.77
CA GLU A 114 -21.07 -5.24 15.59
C GLU A 114 -19.85 -4.32 15.64
N MET A 115 -18.66 -4.88 15.77
CA MET A 115 -17.42 -4.09 15.72
C MET A 115 -17.29 -3.34 14.41
N ILE A 116 -17.59 -4.01 13.30
CA ILE A 116 -17.55 -3.40 11.97
C ILE A 116 -18.59 -2.28 11.84
N ARG A 117 -19.80 -2.52 12.31
CA ARG A 117 -20.88 -1.52 12.25
C ARG A 117 -20.55 -0.28 13.05
N ASN A 118 -19.90 -0.46 14.19
CA ASN A 118 -19.58 0.66 15.09
C ASN A 118 -18.30 1.39 14.69
N TYR A 119 -17.52 0.81 13.80
CA TYR A 119 -16.33 1.47 13.28
C TYR A 119 -16.72 2.65 12.38
N GLY A 120 -16.01 3.73 12.48
CA GLY A 120 -16.28 4.93 11.68
C GLY A 120 -17.11 5.98 12.40
N GLY A 121 -17.71 5.62 13.52
CA GLY A 121 -18.22 6.63 14.44
C GLY A 121 -17.05 7.17 15.23
N GLU A 122 -16.77 8.44 15.17
CA GLU A 122 -15.65 9.13 15.81
C GLU A 122 -15.18 8.47 17.10
N LYS A 123 -14.10 7.71 17.00
CA LYS A 123 -13.44 7.06 18.16
C LYS A 123 -14.31 6.11 18.99
N ARG A 124 -15.46 5.68 18.48
CA ARG A 124 -16.29 4.71 19.18
C ARG A 124 -15.59 3.41 19.45
N TRP A 125 -14.75 2.99 18.53
CA TRP A 125 -13.98 1.77 18.69
C TRP A 125 -12.97 1.87 19.83
N GLU A 126 -12.49 3.08 20.15
CA GLU A 126 -11.59 3.28 21.27
C GLU A 126 -12.27 2.95 22.60
N LYS A 127 -13.57 3.15 22.68
CA LYS A 127 -14.35 2.81 23.87
C LYS A 127 -14.42 1.31 24.09
N LEU A 128 -14.31 0.52 23.02
CA LEU A 128 -14.33 -0.94 23.12
C LEU A 128 -13.03 -1.48 23.70
N LEU A 129 -11.96 -0.69 23.70
CA LEU A 129 -10.65 -1.06 24.22
C LEU A 129 -10.49 -0.77 25.71
N LYS A 130 -11.45 -0.11 26.33
CA LYS A 130 -11.39 0.26 27.76
C LYS A 130 -12.13 -0.74 28.64
#